data_548d711c80d95fa4737d98d2095569a5
#
_entry.id   548d711c80d95fa4737d98d2095569a5
#
_cell.length_a   1.000
_cell.length_b   1.000
_cell.length_c   1.000
_cell.angle_alpha   90.00
_cell.angle_beta   90.00
_cell.angle_gamma   90.00
#
_symmetry.space_group_name_H-M   'P 1'
#
loop_
_entity.id
_entity.type
_entity.pdbx_description
1 polymer ?
#
loop_
_entity_poly.entity_id
_entity_poly.type
_entity_poly.pdbx_seq_one_letter_code
_entity_poly.pdbx_strand_id
1 'polypeptide(L)'
;MVWDAPAHATSWPFRFDFDLFDKAKWLNDILNQEKISKPVIVGQSMGGYVGQAYAQLYPNRLTGFVSIDSAPLQRNYVTVVELWLLKRMKPVYAHYPWKLLLKSGTEGVAMSDYGRNLMREMMLVYDGDQKRYAQIAGHGFRILADAMEKNLPYELKCPSLLICGTQDHAGSCIRYNKAWHQKRKIPLKWIEGAGHNSNTDKPELINSLIEEFVADV
;
A
#
# COMPACT_ATOMS: atom_id res chain seq x y z
N MET A 1 7.42 13.51 6.65
CA MET A 1 6.79 12.82 7.82
C MET A 1 6.52 11.38 7.44
N VAL A 2 6.83 10.46 8.32
CA VAL A 2 6.47 9.01 8.24
C VAL A 2 5.73 8.67 9.53
N TRP A 3 4.77 7.77 9.49
CA TRP A 3 4.01 7.34 10.67
C TRP A 3 3.87 5.81 10.71
N ASP A 4 3.83 5.26 11.93
CA ASP A 4 3.53 3.85 12.13
C ASP A 4 2.03 3.63 12.05
N ALA A 5 1.58 2.92 11.02
CA ALA A 5 0.17 2.60 10.86
C ALA A 5 -0.37 1.79 12.06
N PRO A 6 -1.67 1.90 12.40
CA PRO A 6 -2.26 1.16 13.51
C PRO A 6 -1.93 -0.33 13.48
N ALA A 7 -1.54 -0.86 14.62
CA ALA A 7 -1.06 -2.22 14.85
C ALA A 7 0.32 -2.57 14.25
N HIS A 8 1.04 -1.61 13.66
CA HIS A 8 2.38 -1.81 13.13
C HIS A 8 3.43 -1.16 14.03
N ALA A 9 4.65 -1.70 14.02
CA ALA A 9 5.81 -1.20 14.73
C ALA A 9 5.48 -0.71 16.15
N THR A 10 5.75 0.58 16.47
CA THR A 10 5.51 1.18 17.79
C THR A 10 4.02 1.41 18.10
N SER A 11 3.14 1.35 17.10
CA SER A 11 1.68 1.40 17.29
C SER A 11 1.07 0.06 17.73
N TRP A 12 1.85 -0.97 18.01
CA TRP A 12 1.40 -2.21 18.62
C TRP A 12 1.47 -2.12 20.16
N PRO A 13 0.49 -2.70 20.93
CA PRO A 13 -0.74 -3.36 20.46
C PRO A 13 -1.85 -2.39 20.07
N PHE A 14 -2.70 -2.79 19.13
CA PHE A 14 -3.84 -1.99 18.70
C PHE A 14 -5.08 -2.88 18.43
N ARG A 15 -6.28 -2.34 18.61
CA ARG A 15 -7.51 -3.05 18.28
C ARG A 15 -7.70 -3.14 16.77
N PHE A 16 -8.36 -4.22 16.30
CA PHE A 16 -8.69 -4.43 14.88
C PHE A 16 -10.16 -4.10 14.57
N ASP A 17 -10.70 -3.05 15.19
CA ASP A 17 -12.06 -2.55 15.04
C ASP A 17 -12.13 -1.28 14.16
N PHE A 18 -11.18 -1.11 13.27
CA PHE A 18 -11.08 0.01 12.34
C PHE A 18 -11.13 -0.46 10.89
N ASP A 19 -11.52 0.46 9.99
CA ASP A 19 -11.47 0.25 8.55
C ASP A 19 -10.38 1.11 7.86
N LEU A 20 -10.34 1.05 6.52
CA LEU A 20 -9.36 1.81 5.73
C LEU A 20 -9.61 3.32 5.82
N PHE A 21 -10.87 3.73 5.94
CA PHE A 21 -11.23 5.14 6.06
C PHE A 21 -10.90 5.71 7.45
N ASP A 22 -10.89 4.88 8.49
CA ASP A 22 -10.41 5.31 9.81
C ASP A 22 -8.92 5.60 9.78
N LYS A 23 -8.11 4.80 9.05
CA LYS A 23 -6.69 5.14 8.81
C LYS A 23 -6.55 6.51 8.12
N ALA A 24 -7.39 6.80 7.14
CA ALA A 24 -7.37 8.09 6.45
C ALA A 24 -7.78 9.27 7.36
N LYS A 25 -8.73 9.06 8.28
CA LYS A 25 -9.11 10.06 9.30
C LYS A 25 -7.97 10.33 10.28
N TRP A 26 -7.35 9.27 10.81
CA TRP A 26 -6.18 9.43 11.70
C TRP A 26 -5.01 10.12 11.01
N LEU A 27 -4.76 9.80 9.73
CA LEU A 27 -3.77 10.54 8.95
C LEU A 27 -4.13 12.03 8.87
N ASN A 28 -5.41 12.37 8.65
CA ASN A 28 -5.87 13.75 8.65
C ASN A 28 -5.67 14.44 10.02
N ASP A 29 -5.92 13.72 11.12
CA ASP A 29 -5.73 14.25 12.48
C ASP A 29 -4.25 14.52 12.76
N ILE A 30 -3.37 13.62 12.36
CA ILE A 30 -1.91 13.79 12.45
C ILE A 30 -1.48 15.01 11.61
N LEU A 31 -1.93 15.13 10.36
CA LEU A 31 -1.60 16.26 9.50
C LEU A 31 -2.07 17.61 10.09
N ASN A 32 -3.24 17.62 10.73
CA ASN A 32 -3.75 18.81 11.42
C ASN A 32 -2.89 19.15 12.65
N GLN A 33 -2.48 18.18 13.46
CA GLN A 33 -1.59 18.38 14.61
C GLN A 33 -0.23 18.93 14.17
N GLU A 34 0.31 18.41 13.07
CA GLU A 34 1.56 18.87 12.46
C GLU A 34 1.42 20.16 11.64
N LYS A 35 0.21 20.75 11.58
CA LYS A 35 -0.13 21.97 10.83
C LYS A 35 0.15 21.86 9.32
N ILE A 36 0.05 20.65 8.75
CA ILE A 36 0.20 20.39 7.32
C ILE A 36 -1.17 20.46 6.65
N SER A 37 -1.44 21.54 5.93
CA SER A 37 -2.76 21.77 5.32
C SER A 37 -2.97 21.06 3.99
N LYS A 38 -1.93 20.96 3.16
CA LYS A 38 -1.96 20.37 1.83
C LYS A 38 -0.71 19.52 1.59
N PRO A 39 -0.69 18.24 2.02
CA PRO A 39 0.46 17.37 1.83
C PRO A 39 0.56 16.85 0.39
N VAL A 40 1.76 16.44 0.00
CA VAL A 40 1.96 15.38 -0.97
C VAL A 40 1.96 14.06 -0.21
N ILE A 41 1.08 13.14 -0.57
CA ILE A 41 1.04 11.80 0.02
C ILE A 41 1.79 10.83 -0.90
N VAL A 42 2.79 10.16 -0.35
CA VAL A 42 3.53 9.07 -1.00
C VAL A 42 3.19 7.78 -0.27
N GLY A 43 2.63 6.81 -0.95
CA GLY A 43 2.19 5.55 -0.34
C GLY A 43 2.61 4.33 -1.14
N GLN A 44 3.33 3.41 -0.47
CA GLN A 44 3.68 2.11 -1.03
C GLN A 44 2.61 1.08 -0.63
N SER A 45 2.18 0.24 -1.56
CA SER A 45 1.22 -0.86 -1.32
C SER A 45 0.01 -0.39 -0.50
N MET A 46 -0.18 -0.89 0.73
CA MET A 46 -1.26 -0.46 1.63
C MET A 46 -1.27 1.05 1.89
N GLY A 47 -0.10 1.71 1.92
CA GLY A 47 0.00 3.16 2.05
C GLY A 47 -0.63 3.91 0.88
N GLY A 48 -0.53 3.39 -0.33
CA GLY A 48 -1.20 3.94 -1.51
C GLY A 48 -2.73 3.85 -1.42
N TYR A 49 -3.27 2.78 -0.83
CA TYR A 49 -4.71 2.68 -0.59
C TYR A 49 -5.19 3.65 0.51
N VAL A 50 -4.38 3.86 1.56
CA VAL A 50 -4.68 4.89 2.58
C VAL A 50 -4.70 6.28 1.95
N GLY A 51 -3.73 6.62 1.08
CA GLY A 51 -3.71 7.88 0.35
C GLY A 51 -4.94 8.07 -0.54
N GLN A 52 -5.40 7.02 -1.21
CA GLN A 52 -6.63 7.05 -2.00
C GLN A 52 -7.89 7.21 -1.13
N ALA A 53 -7.98 6.51 0.01
CA ALA A 53 -9.07 6.69 0.98
C ALA A 53 -9.08 8.12 1.55
N TYR A 54 -7.89 8.69 1.79
CA TYR A 54 -7.77 10.10 2.17
C TYR A 54 -8.31 11.04 1.09
N ALA A 55 -7.95 10.80 -0.18
CA ALA A 55 -8.47 11.58 -1.31
C ALA A 55 -10.00 11.48 -1.46
N GLN A 56 -10.60 10.33 -1.13
CA GLN A 56 -12.06 10.16 -1.12
C GLN A 56 -12.74 11.01 -0.03
N LEU A 57 -12.16 11.03 1.18
CA LEU A 57 -12.74 11.77 2.31
C LEU A 57 -12.43 13.27 2.26
N TYR A 58 -11.28 13.64 1.71
CA TYR A 58 -10.74 15.00 1.72
C TYR A 58 -10.27 15.46 0.32
N PRO A 59 -11.16 15.53 -0.68
CA PRO A 59 -10.80 15.63 -2.10
C PRO A 59 -10.02 16.87 -2.52
N ASN A 60 -9.97 17.91 -1.69
CA ASN A 60 -9.26 19.17 -1.99
C ASN A 60 -8.06 19.41 -1.05
N ARG A 61 -7.67 18.40 -0.27
CA ARG A 61 -6.62 18.50 0.76
C ARG A 61 -5.24 18.05 0.29
N LEU A 62 -5.11 17.53 -0.94
CA LEU A 62 -3.83 17.06 -1.47
C LEU A 62 -3.21 18.06 -2.44
N THR A 63 -1.91 18.32 -2.31
CA THR A 63 -1.09 18.98 -3.32
C THR A 63 -0.69 17.98 -4.40
N GLY A 64 -0.33 16.75 -4.01
CA GLY A 64 0.04 15.68 -4.93
C GLY A 64 -0.13 14.29 -4.33
N PHE A 65 -0.12 13.26 -5.17
CA PHE A 65 -0.25 11.88 -4.76
C PHE A 65 0.70 10.97 -5.57
N VAL A 66 1.55 10.22 -4.86
CA VAL A 66 2.42 9.19 -5.46
C VAL A 66 2.01 7.81 -4.95
N SER A 67 1.64 6.93 -5.87
CA SER A 67 1.29 5.54 -5.60
C SER A 67 2.41 4.62 -6.04
N ILE A 68 3.03 3.90 -5.10
CA ILE A 68 4.12 2.97 -5.35
C ILE A 68 3.61 1.54 -5.13
N ASP A 69 3.68 0.69 -6.16
CA ASP A 69 3.29 -0.73 -6.09
C ASP A 69 1.92 -0.93 -5.41
N SER A 70 0.99 -0.02 -5.65
CA SER A 70 -0.39 -0.06 -5.17
C SER A 70 -1.34 -0.10 -6.36
N ALA A 71 -2.63 -0.27 -6.12
CA ALA A 71 -3.63 -0.39 -7.16
C ALA A 71 -4.82 0.55 -6.91
N PRO A 72 -5.71 0.77 -7.90
CA PRO A 72 -6.88 1.61 -7.68
C PRO A 72 -7.81 1.04 -6.61
N LEU A 73 -8.29 1.89 -5.72
CA LEU A 73 -9.24 1.51 -4.65
C LEU A 73 -10.69 1.32 -5.17
N GLN A 74 -10.92 1.52 -6.47
CA GLN A 74 -12.25 1.45 -7.05
C GLN A 74 -12.64 0.02 -7.44
N ARG A 75 -13.91 -0.31 -7.19
CA ARG A 75 -14.50 -1.64 -7.41
C ARG A 75 -14.37 -2.17 -8.84
N ASN A 76 -14.39 -1.29 -9.83
CA ASN A 76 -14.38 -1.64 -11.25
C ASN A 76 -13.03 -2.16 -11.79
N TYR A 77 -11.98 -2.18 -10.96
CA TYR A 77 -10.67 -2.75 -11.32
C TYR A 77 -10.46 -4.17 -10.79
N VAL A 78 -11.23 -4.60 -9.77
CA VAL A 78 -11.08 -5.90 -9.12
C VAL A 78 -12.27 -6.82 -9.38
N THR A 79 -11.99 -8.11 -9.43
CA THR A 79 -13.05 -9.13 -9.62
C THR A 79 -13.69 -9.51 -8.28
N VAL A 80 -14.88 -10.13 -8.34
CA VAL A 80 -15.56 -10.66 -7.15
C VAL A 80 -14.72 -11.72 -6.45
N VAL A 81 -14.02 -12.56 -7.24
CA VAL A 81 -13.17 -13.64 -6.72
C VAL A 81 -11.98 -13.07 -5.97
N GLU A 82 -11.31 -12.04 -6.50
CA GLU A 82 -10.21 -11.37 -5.82
C GLU A 82 -10.64 -10.77 -4.48
N LEU A 83 -11.78 -10.08 -4.43
CA LEU A 83 -12.32 -9.55 -3.16
C LEU A 83 -12.65 -10.65 -2.16
N TRP A 84 -13.24 -11.73 -2.64
CA TRP A 84 -13.57 -12.89 -1.82
C TRP A 84 -12.31 -13.53 -1.21
N LEU A 85 -11.22 -13.64 -1.98
CA LEU A 85 -9.92 -14.13 -1.52
C LEU A 85 -9.29 -13.19 -0.50
N LEU A 86 -9.22 -11.89 -0.78
CA LEU A 86 -8.66 -10.89 0.14
C LEU A 86 -9.32 -10.97 1.52
N LYS A 87 -10.64 -11.10 1.60
CA LYS A 87 -11.36 -11.23 2.88
C LYS A 87 -11.01 -12.50 3.68
N ARG A 88 -10.39 -13.49 3.04
CA ARG A 88 -10.06 -14.80 3.64
C ARG A 88 -8.58 -15.03 3.89
N MET A 89 -7.75 -14.01 3.73
CA MET A 89 -6.30 -14.17 3.89
C MET A 89 -5.87 -14.46 5.32
N LYS A 90 -6.63 -14.04 6.34
CA LYS A 90 -6.28 -14.29 7.75
C LYS A 90 -6.10 -15.79 8.07
N PRO A 91 -7.06 -16.69 7.82
CA PRO A 91 -6.86 -18.12 8.06
C PRO A 91 -5.75 -18.72 7.18
N VAL A 92 -5.56 -18.23 5.97
CA VAL A 92 -4.46 -18.68 5.10
C VAL A 92 -3.11 -18.40 5.80
N TYR A 93 -2.86 -17.17 6.22
CA TYR A 93 -1.61 -16.81 6.91
C TYR A 93 -1.45 -17.49 8.27
N ALA A 94 -2.55 -17.77 8.98
CA ALA A 94 -2.48 -18.43 10.28
C ALA A 94 -2.06 -19.90 10.19
N HIS A 95 -2.36 -20.59 9.08
CA HIS A 95 -2.12 -22.03 8.93
C HIS A 95 -1.05 -22.35 7.88
N TYR A 96 -0.59 -21.36 7.10
CA TYR A 96 0.48 -21.58 6.12
C TYR A 96 1.81 -21.85 6.84
N PRO A 97 2.62 -22.83 6.40
CA PRO A 97 3.90 -23.13 7.07
C PRO A 97 4.78 -21.89 7.16
N TRP A 98 5.18 -21.51 8.39
CA TRP A 98 5.90 -20.26 8.64
C TRP A 98 7.16 -20.08 7.78
N LYS A 99 7.96 -21.14 7.61
CA LYS A 99 9.18 -21.09 6.77
C LYS A 99 8.88 -20.75 5.31
N LEU A 100 7.76 -21.28 4.78
CA LEU A 100 7.34 -20.97 3.42
C LEU A 100 6.73 -19.56 3.32
N LEU A 101 6.00 -19.14 4.35
CA LEU A 101 5.46 -17.79 4.44
C LEU A 101 6.59 -16.75 4.50
N LEU A 102 7.61 -16.98 5.34
CA LEU A 102 8.80 -16.14 5.42
C LEU A 102 9.50 -16.06 4.05
N LYS A 103 9.72 -17.20 3.39
CA LYS A 103 10.33 -17.25 2.06
C LYS A 103 9.53 -16.47 1.02
N SER A 104 8.22 -16.71 0.92
CA SER A 104 7.36 -16.02 -0.06
C SER A 104 7.21 -14.53 0.24
N GLY A 105 7.15 -14.15 1.52
CA GLY A 105 7.08 -12.75 1.96
C GLY A 105 8.38 -11.97 1.79
N THR A 106 9.49 -12.64 1.54
CA THR A 106 10.80 -12.01 1.26
C THR A 106 11.13 -12.05 -0.22
N GLU A 107 11.29 -13.25 -0.78
CA GLU A 107 11.69 -13.46 -2.19
C GLU A 107 10.57 -13.13 -3.19
N GLY A 108 9.29 -13.20 -2.77
CA GLY A 108 8.13 -12.93 -3.62
C GLY A 108 7.77 -11.45 -3.76
N VAL A 109 8.32 -10.57 -2.91
CA VAL A 109 7.96 -9.15 -2.90
C VAL A 109 9.13 -8.21 -3.22
N ALA A 110 10.37 -8.67 -3.07
CA ALA A 110 11.58 -7.90 -3.37
C ALA A 110 12.54 -8.68 -4.27
N MET A 111 13.18 -8.00 -5.19
CA MET A 111 14.11 -8.59 -6.17
C MET A 111 15.57 -8.35 -5.80
N SER A 112 15.89 -7.23 -5.15
CA SER A 112 17.24 -6.93 -4.67
C SER A 112 17.58 -7.68 -3.38
N ASP A 113 18.86 -7.94 -3.15
CA ASP A 113 19.33 -8.53 -1.88
C ASP A 113 19.03 -7.59 -0.70
N TYR A 114 19.18 -6.29 -0.91
CA TYR A 114 18.86 -5.27 0.10
C TYR A 114 17.37 -5.32 0.48
N GLY A 115 16.47 -5.27 -0.51
CA GLY A 115 15.03 -5.34 -0.29
C GLY A 115 14.61 -6.64 0.38
N ARG A 116 15.17 -7.79 -0.03
CA ARG A 116 14.91 -9.11 0.58
C ARG A 116 15.35 -9.17 2.04
N ASN A 117 16.54 -8.62 2.35
CA ASN A 117 17.04 -8.58 3.72
C ASN A 117 16.15 -7.74 4.63
N LEU A 118 15.75 -6.54 4.20
CA LEU A 118 14.81 -5.69 4.94
C LEU A 118 13.47 -6.40 5.19
N MET A 119 12.92 -7.04 4.16
CA MET A 119 11.67 -7.81 4.30
C MET A 119 11.83 -8.98 5.26
N ARG A 120 12.99 -9.66 5.22
CA ARG A 120 13.29 -10.76 6.14
C ARG A 120 13.35 -10.27 7.58
N GLU A 121 14.05 -9.19 7.87
CA GLU A 121 14.11 -8.57 9.19
C GLU A 121 12.71 -8.20 9.70
N MET A 122 11.92 -7.54 8.87
CA MET A 122 10.54 -7.18 9.21
C MET A 122 9.67 -8.39 9.51
N MET A 123 9.77 -9.46 8.72
CA MET A 123 8.98 -10.67 8.94
C MET A 123 9.45 -11.45 10.19
N LEU A 124 10.75 -11.45 10.49
CA LEU A 124 11.29 -12.14 11.67
C LEU A 124 10.81 -11.52 13.01
N VAL A 125 10.30 -10.29 13.01
CA VAL A 125 9.61 -9.72 14.19
C VAL A 125 8.41 -10.57 14.63
N TYR A 126 7.85 -11.38 13.72
CA TYR A 126 6.72 -12.27 13.98
C TYR A 126 7.14 -13.73 14.16
N ASP A 127 8.45 -14.02 14.23
CA ASP A 127 8.92 -15.39 14.48
C ASP A 127 8.43 -15.86 15.87
N GLY A 128 7.80 -17.03 15.89
CA GLY A 128 7.11 -17.52 17.08
C GLY A 128 5.72 -16.91 17.34
N ASP A 129 5.30 -15.87 16.61
CA ASP A 129 3.96 -15.25 16.72
C ASP A 129 3.27 -15.06 15.37
N GLN A 130 3.18 -16.14 14.61
CA GLN A 130 2.49 -16.16 13.31
C GLN A 130 1.02 -15.70 13.42
N LYS A 131 0.39 -15.89 14.59
CA LYS A 131 -0.99 -15.42 14.81
C LYS A 131 -1.09 -13.90 14.71
N ARG A 132 -0.12 -13.18 15.28
CA ARG A 132 -0.04 -11.72 15.18
C ARG A 132 0.15 -11.29 13.72
N TYR A 133 1.08 -11.92 12.99
CA TYR A 133 1.25 -11.66 11.55
C TYR A 133 -0.06 -11.86 10.78
N ALA A 134 -0.72 -13.01 10.97
CA ALA A 134 -1.99 -13.33 10.30
C ALA A 134 -3.11 -12.34 10.66
N GLN A 135 -3.12 -11.83 11.89
CA GLN A 135 -4.05 -10.80 12.32
C GLN A 135 -3.83 -9.49 11.57
N ILE A 136 -2.59 -8.99 11.53
CA ILE A 136 -2.24 -7.71 10.93
C ILE A 136 -2.45 -7.78 9.40
N ALA A 137 -1.84 -8.75 8.74
CA ALA A 137 -1.93 -8.90 7.29
C ALA A 137 -3.37 -9.23 6.83
N GLY A 138 -4.03 -10.17 7.52
CA GLY A 138 -5.40 -10.55 7.20
C GLY A 138 -6.42 -9.44 7.43
N HIS A 139 -6.24 -8.61 8.47
CA HIS A 139 -7.04 -7.42 8.69
C HIS A 139 -6.82 -6.40 7.58
N GLY A 140 -5.56 -6.13 7.22
CA GLY A 140 -5.22 -5.22 6.13
C GLY A 140 -5.93 -5.58 4.82
N PHE A 141 -5.87 -6.85 4.40
CA PHE A 141 -6.56 -7.31 3.19
C PHE A 141 -8.08 -7.23 3.31
N ARG A 142 -8.64 -7.52 4.48
CA ARG A 142 -10.10 -7.42 4.70
C ARG A 142 -10.58 -5.99 4.56
N ILE A 143 -9.96 -5.02 5.25
CA ILE A 143 -10.39 -3.61 5.19
C ILE A 143 -10.17 -3.00 3.81
N LEU A 144 -9.17 -3.48 3.06
CA LEU A 144 -8.97 -3.12 1.65
C LEU A 144 -10.14 -3.60 0.80
N ALA A 145 -10.52 -4.89 0.91
CA ALA A 145 -11.64 -5.44 0.16
C ALA A 145 -12.96 -4.76 0.53
N ASP A 146 -13.19 -4.48 1.82
CA ASP A 146 -14.39 -3.78 2.30
C ASP A 146 -14.47 -2.34 1.74
N ALA A 147 -13.34 -1.63 1.65
CA ALA A 147 -13.28 -0.30 1.07
C ALA A 147 -13.56 -0.33 -0.45
N MET A 148 -13.02 -1.32 -1.17
CA MET A 148 -13.31 -1.51 -2.60
C MET A 148 -14.78 -1.85 -2.84
N GLU A 149 -15.42 -2.63 -1.98
CA GLU A 149 -16.85 -2.94 -2.08
C GLU A 149 -17.75 -1.75 -1.76
N LYS A 150 -17.37 -0.90 -0.80
CA LYS A 150 -18.06 0.38 -0.54
C LYS A 150 -18.05 1.27 -1.78
N ASN A 151 -17.02 1.15 -2.62
CA ASN A 151 -16.88 1.82 -3.91
C ASN A 151 -17.25 3.30 -3.87
N LEU A 152 -16.76 4.02 -2.86
CA LEU A 152 -17.03 5.44 -2.72
C LEU A 152 -16.50 6.19 -3.95
N PRO A 153 -17.28 7.10 -4.51
CA PRO A 153 -16.83 7.88 -5.65
C PRO A 153 -15.66 8.79 -5.22
N TYR A 154 -14.58 8.78 -6.00
CA TYR A 154 -13.49 9.73 -5.84
C TYR A 154 -12.81 10.02 -7.16
N GLU A 155 -12.21 11.18 -7.23
CA GLU A 155 -11.28 11.58 -8.26
C GLU A 155 -10.03 12.15 -7.60
N LEU A 156 -8.87 11.78 -8.11
CA LEU A 156 -7.64 12.45 -7.71
C LEU A 156 -7.62 13.83 -8.40
N LYS A 157 -7.92 14.86 -7.61
CA LYS A 157 -7.99 16.25 -8.07
C LYS A 157 -6.63 16.97 -8.00
N CYS A 158 -5.60 16.25 -7.66
CA CYS A 158 -4.22 16.73 -7.59
C CYS A 158 -3.36 16.03 -8.64
N PRO A 159 -2.22 16.62 -9.02
CA PRO A 159 -1.17 15.91 -9.73
C PRO A 159 -0.90 14.56 -9.08
N SER A 160 -0.72 13.52 -9.90
CA SER A 160 -0.52 12.17 -9.38
C SER A 160 0.48 11.41 -10.22
N LEU A 161 1.24 10.51 -9.57
CA LEU A 161 2.23 9.64 -10.20
C LEU A 161 2.02 8.20 -9.74
N LEU A 162 2.00 7.27 -10.69
CA LEU A 162 2.03 5.83 -10.43
C LEU A 162 3.45 5.32 -10.66
N ILE A 163 3.93 4.49 -9.73
CA ILE A 163 5.21 3.80 -9.81
C ILE A 163 4.93 2.32 -9.60
N CYS A 164 5.46 1.44 -10.45
CA CYS A 164 5.22 0.01 -10.35
C CYS A 164 6.44 -0.79 -10.83
N GLY A 165 6.86 -1.76 -10.03
CA GLY A 165 7.91 -2.69 -10.41
C GLY A 165 7.48 -3.58 -11.59
N THR A 166 8.38 -3.82 -12.55
CA THR A 166 8.08 -4.70 -13.70
C THR A 166 7.98 -6.17 -13.32
N GLN A 167 8.45 -6.55 -12.15
CA GLN A 167 8.35 -7.90 -11.57
C GLN A 167 7.44 -7.93 -10.32
N ASP A 168 6.50 -7.00 -10.20
CA ASP A 168 5.52 -7.00 -9.12
C ASP A 168 4.47 -8.10 -9.34
N HIS A 169 4.64 -9.21 -8.63
CA HIS A 169 3.72 -10.35 -8.65
C HIS A 169 2.73 -10.37 -7.46
N ALA A 170 2.64 -9.27 -6.69
CA ALA A 170 1.64 -9.15 -5.62
C ALA A 170 0.25 -8.98 -6.20
N GLY A 171 -0.49 -10.08 -6.27
CA GLY A 171 -1.80 -10.12 -6.89
C GLY A 171 -1.77 -9.72 -8.37
N SER A 172 -2.57 -8.74 -8.75
CA SER A 172 -2.67 -8.24 -10.13
C SER A 172 -2.15 -6.79 -10.26
N CYS A 173 -1.17 -6.39 -9.46
CA CYS A 173 -0.71 -5.00 -9.34
C CYS A 173 -0.31 -4.40 -10.69
N ILE A 174 0.50 -5.11 -11.50
CA ILE A 174 0.90 -4.68 -12.85
C ILE A 174 -0.33 -4.42 -13.73
N ARG A 175 -1.29 -5.35 -13.77
CA ARG A 175 -2.52 -5.23 -14.56
C ARG A 175 -3.35 -4.02 -14.12
N TYR A 176 -3.47 -3.81 -12.83
CA TYR A 176 -4.24 -2.71 -12.27
C TYR A 176 -3.60 -1.36 -12.52
N ASN A 177 -2.29 -1.21 -12.36
CA ASN A 177 -1.58 0.03 -12.64
C ASN A 177 -1.67 0.40 -14.12
N LYS A 178 -1.51 -0.57 -15.03
CA LYS A 178 -1.69 -0.36 -16.47
C LYS A 178 -3.11 0.12 -16.80
N ALA A 179 -4.13 -0.52 -16.24
CA ALA A 179 -5.52 -0.14 -16.46
C ALA A 179 -5.83 1.24 -15.86
N TRP A 180 -5.28 1.57 -14.70
CA TRP A 180 -5.46 2.86 -14.05
C TRP A 180 -4.85 3.98 -14.86
N HIS A 181 -3.58 3.82 -15.29
CA HIS A 181 -2.92 4.74 -16.21
C HIS A 181 -3.74 4.97 -17.49
N GLN A 182 -4.18 3.89 -18.13
CA GLN A 182 -4.94 3.99 -19.40
C GLN A 182 -6.28 4.72 -19.25
N LYS A 183 -7.02 4.43 -18.16
CA LYS A 183 -8.36 5.01 -17.92
C LYS A 183 -8.31 6.44 -17.41
N ARG A 184 -7.33 6.78 -16.55
CA ARG A 184 -7.28 8.07 -15.87
C ARG A 184 -6.18 9.00 -16.38
N LYS A 185 -5.33 8.52 -17.29
CA LYS A 185 -4.19 9.25 -17.86
C LYS A 185 -3.18 9.74 -16.82
N ILE A 186 -3.12 9.08 -15.66
CA ILE A 186 -2.12 9.37 -14.63
C ILE A 186 -0.77 8.85 -15.13
N PRO A 187 0.32 9.64 -15.09
CA PRO A 187 1.66 9.16 -15.44
C PRO A 187 2.02 7.88 -14.68
N LEU A 188 2.62 6.91 -15.37
CA LEU A 188 3.07 5.64 -14.80
C LEU A 188 4.55 5.44 -15.16
N LYS A 189 5.37 5.26 -14.12
CA LYS A 189 6.79 4.90 -14.23
C LYS A 189 6.96 3.43 -13.90
N TRP A 190 7.45 2.66 -14.85
CA TRP A 190 7.84 1.28 -14.66
C TRP A 190 9.26 1.22 -14.11
N ILE A 191 9.46 0.44 -13.03
CA ILE A 191 10.77 0.25 -12.42
C ILE A 191 11.32 -1.11 -12.84
N GLU A 192 12.23 -1.08 -13.78
CA GLU A 192 12.78 -2.30 -14.38
C GLU A 192 13.51 -3.17 -13.37
N GLY A 193 13.15 -4.46 -13.34
CA GLY A 193 13.74 -5.47 -12.45
C GLY A 193 13.34 -5.33 -10.97
N ALA A 194 12.40 -4.43 -10.61
CA ALA A 194 11.91 -4.32 -9.26
C ALA A 194 10.63 -5.13 -9.03
N GLY A 195 10.45 -5.64 -7.82
CA GLY A 195 9.26 -6.36 -7.36
C GLY A 195 8.21 -5.42 -6.75
N HIS A 196 7.39 -5.98 -5.85
CA HIS A 196 6.34 -5.23 -5.11
C HIS A 196 6.89 -4.18 -4.15
N ASN A 197 8.13 -4.34 -3.72
CA ASN A 197 8.82 -3.35 -2.89
C ASN A 197 9.83 -2.58 -3.74
N SER A 198 9.38 -1.95 -4.82
CA SER A 198 10.26 -1.22 -5.74
C SER A 198 11.05 -0.11 -5.05
N ASN A 199 10.49 0.48 -4.00
CA ASN A 199 11.14 1.49 -3.16
C ASN A 199 12.36 0.96 -2.40
N THR A 200 12.42 -0.32 -2.09
CA THR A 200 13.59 -0.96 -1.47
C THR A 200 14.48 -1.67 -2.49
N ASP A 201 13.93 -2.05 -3.63
CA ASP A 201 14.71 -2.66 -4.71
C ASP A 201 15.57 -1.64 -5.48
N LYS A 202 15.07 -0.42 -5.64
CA LYS A 202 15.69 0.67 -6.40
C LYS A 202 15.53 2.02 -5.66
N PRO A 203 16.04 2.14 -4.41
CA PRO A 203 15.74 3.30 -3.56
C PRO A 203 16.17 4.63 -4.17
N GLU A 204 17.36 4.71 -4.79
CA GLU A 204 17.86 5.96 -5.36
C GLU A 204 16.96 6.43 -6.51
N LEU A 205 16.54 5.53 -7.39
CA LEU A 205 15.65 5.85 -8.51
C LEU A 205 14.27 6.30 -8.01
N ILE A 206 13.71 5.58 -7.03
CA ILE A 206 12.40 5.94 -6.47
C ILE A 206 12.45 7.29 -5.76
N ASN A 207 13.50 7.55 -4.98
CA ASN A 207 13.67 8.84 -4.30
C ASN A 207 13.80 9.98 -5.32
N SER A 208 14.57 9.81 -6.40
CA SER A 208 14.69 10.82 -7.47
C SER A 208 13.33 11.10 -8.12
N LEU A 209 12.54 10.07 -8.43
CA LEU A 209 11.20 10.25 -9.01
C LEU A 209 10.23 10.98 -8.07
N ILE A 210 10.34 10.72 -6.76
CA ILE A 210 9.54 11.43 -5.75
C ILE A 210 9.97 12.89 -5.65
N GLU A 211 11.29 13.15 -5.59
CA GLU A 211 11.84 14.50 -5.52
C GLU A 211 11.46 15.33 -6.74
N GLU A 212 11.62 14.78 -7.95
CA GLU A 212 11.18 15.41 -9.20
C GLU A 212 9.67 15.75 -9.14
N PHE A 213 8.84 14.78 -8.75
CA PHE A 213 7.40 15.01 -8.66
C PHE A 213 7.04 16.08 -7.63
N VAL A 214 7.68 16.10 -6.46
CA VAL A 214 7.42 17.09 -5.40
C VAL A 214 7.86 18.49 -5.82
N ALA A 215 8.92 18.61 -6.63
CA ALA A 215 9.38 19.90 -7.15
C ALA A 215 8.44 20.51 -8.20
N ASP A 216 7.64 19.67 -8.88
CA ASP A 216 6.73 20.07 -9.96
C ASP A 216 5.31 20.46 -9.48
N VAL A 217 4.96 20.27 -8.17
CA VAL A 217 3.59 20.44 -7.65
C VAL A 217 3.40 21.50 -6.59
#